data_27a4b4f6ebedcced1b97187002945078
#
_entry.id   27a4b4f6ebedcced1b97187002945078
#
_cell.length_a   1.000
_cell.length_b   1.000
_cell.length_c   1.000
_cell.angle_alpha   90.00
_cell.angle_beta   90.00
_cell.angle_gamma   90.00
#
_symmetry.space_group_name_H-M   'P 1'
#
loop_
_entity.id
_entity.type
_entity.pdbx_description
1 polymer ?
#
loop_
_entity_poly.entity_id
_entity_poly.type
_entity_poly.pdbx_seq_one_letter_code
_entity_poly.pdbx_strand_id
1 'polypeptide(L)'
;MQSQGQRQAPDVPPTESTEVDFLDGAAFVCDLELFWGLGGFDEKIFLYFEDDDLSFRIRAQNRKLIYVPGARVLHERNGSSGKSLSLDYFRSFHAAKSRVLISNKHGIPIDVRREKRRAVILLLRSIATLNVRKAAKSLGTFFALTSGAAAS
;
A
#
# COMPACT_ATOMS: atom_id res chain seq x y z
N MET A 1 11.77 -16.57 10.42
CA MET A 1 11.29 -15.99 9.14
C MET A 1 10.07 -15.14 9.46
N GLN A 2 10.26 -13.83 9.62
CA GLN A 2 9.16 -12.91 9.88
C GLN A 2 8.33 -12.77 8.61
N SER A 3 7.01 -12.79 8.76
CA SER A 3 6.03 -12.65 7.67
C SER A 3 6.19 -11.28 7.00
N GLN A 4 6.92 -11.22 5.89
CA GLN A 4 6.99 -10.05 5.03
C GLN A 4 5.61 -9.79 4.44
N GLY A 5 4.95 -8.72 4.86
CA GLY A 5 3.74 -8.29 4.15
C GLY A 5 2.64 -7.60 4.92
N GLN A 6 2.78 -7.33 6.20
CA GLN A 6 1.85 -6.43 6.90
C GLN A 6 2.65 -5.37 7.65
N ARG A 7 2.47 -4.11 7.25
CA ARG A 7 2.86 -2.98 8.09
C ARG A 7 2.09 -3.09 9.40
N GLN A 8 2.73 -3.57 10.45
CA GLN A 8 2.24 -3.38 11.80
C GLN A 8 3.06 -2.26 12.41
N ALA A 9 2.42 -1.11 12.59
CA ALA A 9 2.97 -0.11 13.48
C ALA A 9 3.11 -0.75 14.87
N PRO A 10 4.21 -0.51 15.58
CA PRO A 10 4.33 -0.98 16.95
C PRO A 10 3.19 -0.40 17.80
N ASP A 11 2.65 -1.18 18.72
CA ASP A 11 1.56 -0.75 19.62
C ASP A 11 1.96 0.49 20.44
N VAL A 12 3.24 0.64 20.72
CA VAL A 12 3.83 1.83 21.36
C VAL A 12 4.89 2.39 20.42
N PRO A 13 4.78 3.68 19.99
CA PRO A 13 5.78 4.31 19.17
C PRO A 13 7.16 4.33 19.86
N PRO A 14 8.26 4.14 19.13
CA PRO A 14 9.60 4.28 19.70
C PRO A 14 9.80 5.67 20.29
N THR A 15 10.50 5.73 21.43
CA THR A 15 10.85 7.00 22.10
C THR A 15 12.16 7.60 21.59
N GLU A 16 12.95 6.80 20.88
CA GLU A 16 14.22 7.20 20.27
C GLU A 16 14.19 6.99 18.76
N SER A 17 15.10 7.68 18.06
CA SER A 17 15.27 7.51 16.62
C SER A 17 15.62 6.06 16.30
N THR A 18 14.81 5.41 15.48
CA THR A 18 14.89 3.97 15.26
C THR A 18 14.85 3.67 13.76
N GLU A 19 15.68 2.72 13.33
CA GLU A 19 15.63 2.21 11.96
C GLU A 19 14.32 1.44 11.74
N VAL A 20 13.66 1.72 10.61
CA VAL A 20 12.39 1.12 10.22
C VAL A 20 12.47 0.52 8.82
N ASP A 21 11.58 -0.41 8.52
CA ASP A 21 11.55 -1.07 7.21
C ASP A 21 10.86 -0.23 6.14
N PHE A 22 9.90 0.60 6.52
CA PHE A 22 9.06 1.38 5.61
C PHE A 22 8.79 2.77 6.15
N LEU A 23 8.67 3.73 5.23
CA LEU A 23 8.17 5.08 5.48
C LEU A 23 6.65 5.11 5.26
N ASP A 24 5.98 6.04 5.93
CA ASP A 24 4.58 6.37 5.62
C ASP A 24 4.56 7.60 4.72
N GLY A 25 3.90 7.49 3.58
CA GLY A 25 3.78 8.57 2.59
C GLY A 25 3.06 9.82 3.08
N ALA A 26 2.45 9.79 4.29
CA ALA A 26 1.82 10.95 4.89
C ALA A 26 2.83 12.07 5.20
N ALA A 27 4.05 11.72 5.63
CA ALA A 27 5.14 12.69 5.81
C ALA A 27 6.50 11.97 5.94
N PHE A 28 7.44 12.37 5.11
CA PHE A 28 8.83 11.96 5.23
C PHE A 28 9.75 13.04 4.68
N VAL A 29 11.02 13.01 5.06
CA VAL A 29 12.09 13.85 4.52
C VAL A 29 13.08 12.91 3.84
N CYS A 30 13.51 13.28 2.64
CA CYS A 30 14.48 12.52 1.86
C CYS A 30 15.50 13.47 1.25
N ASP A 31 16.74 13.01 1.12
CA ASP A 31 17.72 13.69 0.31
C ASP A 31 17.24 13.75 -1.15
N LEU A 32 17.31 14.95 -1.76
CA LEU A 32 16.74 15.17 -3.09
C LEU A 32 17.55 14.49 -4.19
N GLU A 33 18.87 14.44 -4.04
CA GLU A 33 19.75 13.77 -5.01
C GLU A 33 19.52 12.26 -4.95
N LEU A 34 19.38 11.70 -3.75
CA LEU A 34 19.01 10.31 -3.58
C LEU A 34 17.65 10.00 -4.21
N PHE A 35 16.64 10.85 -3.93
CA PHE A 35 15.29 10.66 -4.47
C PHE A 35 15.28 10.62 -6.00
N TRP A 36 15.91 11.60 -6.64
CA TRP A 36 15.99 11.65 -8.10
C TRP A 36 16.94 10.60 -8.68
N GLY A 37 18.03 10.28 -7.99
CA GLY A 37 18.93 9.18 -8.38
C GLY A 37 18.25 7.82 -8.38
N LEU A 38 17.21 7.64 -7.56
CA LEU A 38 16.34 6.46 -7.55
C LEU A 38 15.23 6.52 -8.62
N GLY A 39 15.07 7.63 -9.33
CA GLY A 39 14.00 7.84 -10.32
C GLY A 39 12.68 8.34 -9.73
N GLY A 40 12.67 8.89 -8.51
CA GLY A 40 11.48 9.42 -7.87
C GLY A 40 10.46 8.34 -7.49
N PHE A 41 9.16 8.68 -7.51
CA PHE A 41 8.09 7.69 -7.41
C PHE A 41 7.90 6.94 -8.73
N ASP A 42 7.57 5.65 -8.64
CA ASP A 42 7.28 4.84 -9.83
C ASP A 42 5.87 5.17 -10.36
N GLU A 43 5.80 5.80 -11.53
CA GLU A 43 4.53 6.23 -12.16
C GLU A 43 3.56 5.08 -12.46
N LYS A 44 4.03 3.84 -12.53
CA LYS A 44 3.16 2.66 -12.67
C LYS A 44 2.35 2.38 -11.42
N ILE A 45 2.81 2.86 -10.26
CA ILE A 45 2.13 2.74 -8.96
C ILE A 45 1.29 4.00 -8.75
N PHE A 46 0.08 4.00 -9.29
CA PHE A 46 -0.78 5.19 -9.31
C PHE A 46 -1.30 5.61 -7.93
N LEU A 47 -1.63 4.66 -7.05
CA LEU A 47 -2.24 4.94 -5.75
C LEU A 47 -1.94 3.81 -4.78
N TYR A 48 -1.47 4.18 -3.59
CA TYR A 48 -1.01 3.29 -2.52
C TYR A 48 0.23 2.46 -2.90
N PHE A 49 1.07 2.19 -1.93
CA PHE A 49 2.33 1.46 -2.04
C PHE A 49 3.47 2.18 -2.77
N GLU A 50 3.29 3.44 -3.21
CA GLU A 50 4.37 4.26 -3.77
C GLU A 50 5.47 4.53 -2.74
N ASP A 51 5.09 4.70 -1.48
CA ASP A 51 5.99 4.88 -0.34
C ASP A 51 6.69 3.56 0.04
N ASP A 52 6.00 2.42 -0.06
CA ASP A 52 6.63 1.10 0.10
C ASP A 52 7.67 0.86 -0.98
N ASP A 53 7.34 1.13 -2.25
CA ASP A 53 8.26 0.97 -3.37
C ASP A 53 9.53 1.83 -3.19
N LEU A 54 9.35 3.10 -2.80
CA LEU A 54 10.46 3.99 -2.52
C LEU A 54 11.31 3.47 -1.35
N SER A 55 10.68 2.99 -0.29
CA SER A 55 11.35 2.40 0.87
C SER A 55 12.21 1.19 0.48
N PHE A 56 11.70 0.29 -0.35
CA PHE A 56 12.48 -0.83 -0.89
C PHE A 56 13.69 -0.38 -1.69
N ARG A 57 13.52 0.62 -2.57
CA ARG A 57 14.61 1.13 -3.42
C ARG A 57 15.69 1.85 -2.62
N ILE A 58 15.33 2.63 -1.59
CA ILE A 58 16.27 3.27 -0.68
C ILE A 58 17.10 2.21 0.06
N ARG A 59 16.45 1.18 0.61
CA ARG A 59 17.13 0.10 1.33
C ARG A 59 18.01 -0.76 0.43
N ALA A 60 17.63 -0.96 -0.83
CA ALA A 60 18.47 -1.64 -1.82
C ALA A 60 19.79 -0.91 -2.11
N GLN A 61 19.87 0.40 -1.83
CA GLN A 61 21.10 1.19 -1.88
C GLN A 61 21.86 1.19 -0.55
N ASN A 62 21.57 0.27 0.36
CA ASN A 62 22.14 0.20 1.71
C ASN A 62 21.93 1.50 2.52
N ARG A 63 20.88 2.27 2.21
CA ARG A 63 20.48 3.43 2.99
C ARG A 63 19.44 3.05 4.03
N LYS A 64 19.44 3.77 5.16
CA LYS A 64 18.54 3.51 6.28
C LYS A 64 17.33 4.41 6.21
N LEU A 65 16.20 3.88 6.66
CA LEU A 65 14.98 4.62 6.93
C LEU A 65 14.89 4.82 8.44
N ILE A 66 14.76 6.07 8.88
CA ILE A 66 14.79 6.40 10.30
C ILE A 66 13.45 7.01 10.72
N TYR A 67 12.82 6.41 11.73
CA TYR A 67 11.73 7.04 12.46
C TYR A 67 12.28 8.05 13.46
N VAL A 68 11.76 9.28 13.43
CA VAL A 68 12.19 10.38 14.31
C VAL A 68 11.02 10.77 15.23
N PRO A 69 11.02 10.36 16.51
CA PRO A 69 9.88 10.56 17.40
C PRO A 69 9.57 12.03 17.72
N GLY A 70 10.56 12.93 17.58
CA GLY A 70 10.38 14.38 17.76
C GLY A 70 9.67 15.05 16.59
N ALA A 71 9.65 14.45 15.40
CA ALA A 71 8.98 14.98 14.21
C ALA A 71 7.50 14.58 14.22
N ARG A 72 6.63 15.52 14.61
CA ARG A 72 5.19 15.29 14.70
C ARG A 72 4.46 15.96 13.55
N VAL A 73 3.67 15.20 12.81
CA VAL A 73 2.82 15.69 11.72
C VAL A 73 1.37 15.31 11.99
N LEU A 74 0.49 16.29 11.87
CA LEU A 74 -0.95 16.06 11.93
C LEU A 74 -1.43 15.66 10.53
N HIS A 75 -1.88 14.42 10.39
CA HIS A 75 -2.43 13.90 9.14
C HIS A 75 -3.94 13.65 9.26
N GLU A 76 -4.73 14.49 8.59
CA GLU A 76 -6.18 14.31 8.52
C GLU A 76 -6.55 13.19 7.55
N ARG A 77 -6.77 12.00 8.09
CA ARG A 77 -7.22 10.86 7.27
C ARG A 77 -8.59 11.16 6.66
N ASN A 78 -8.71 10.94 5.35
CA ASN A 78 -9.93 11.17 4.56
C ASN A 78 -10.34 12.64 4.35
N GLY A 79 -9.48 13.61 4.64
CA GLY A 79 -9.79 15.03 4.44
C GLY A 79 -9.98 15.42 2.96
N SER A 80 -9.34 14.72 2.03
CA SER A 80 -9.28 15.10 0.61
C SER A 80 -10.37 14.51 -0.28
N SER A 81 -11.20 13.58 0.19
CA SER A 81 -12.19 12.94 -0.68
C SER A 81 -13.40 12.42 0.08
N GLY A 82 -14.59 12.76 -0.42
CA GLY A 82 -15.87 12.31 0.10
C GLY A 82 -16.03 10.78 0.15
N LYS A 83 -17.10 10.32 0.77
CA LYS A 83 -17.47 8.90 0.85
C LYS A 83 -18.42 8.57 -0.29
N SER A 84 -17.98 7.82 -1.32
CA SER A 84 -18.84 7.31 -2.40
C SER A 84 -18.51 5.86 -2.72
N LEU A 85 -19.45 5.15 -3.34
CA LEU A 85 -19.24 3.76 -3.77
C LEU A 85 -18.20 3.68 -4.90
N SER A 86 -18.23 4.63 -5.83
CA SER A 86 -17.24 4.72 -6.90
C SER A 86 -15.83 4.91 -6.37
N LEU A 87 -15.68 5.74 -5.34
CA LEU A 87 -14.40 5.98 -4.70
C LEU A 87 -13.91 4.76 -3.90
N ASP A 88 -14.81 4.05 -3.21
CA ASP A 88 -14.48 2.80 -2.52
C ASP A 88 -14.02 1.72 -3.52
N TYR A 89 -14.69 1.60 -4.67
CA TYR A 89 -14.28 0.73 -5.77
C TYR A 89 -12.91 1.13 -6.32
N PHE A 90 -12.76 2.40 -6.72
CA PHE A 90 -11.56 2.96 -7.34
C PHE A 90 -10.32 2.76 -6.45
N ARG A 91 -10.42 3.12 -5.18
CA ARG A 91 -9.32 2.94 -4.21
C ARG A 91 -8.93 1.49 -4.04
N SER A 92 -9.92 0.59 -3.93
CA SER A 92 -9.65 -0.84 -3.75
C SER A 92 -9.08 -1.48 -5.01
N PHE A 93 -9.50 -1.03 -6.19
CA PHE A 93 -8.94 -1.44 -7.46
C PHE A 93 -7.45 -1.07 -7.56
N HIS A 94 -7.13 0.19 -7.34
CA HIS A 94 -5.74 0.66 -7.44
C HIS A 94 -4.85 0.09 -6.35
N ALA A 95 -5.33 -0.04 -5.12
CA ALA A 95 -4.59 -0.68 -4.04
C ALA A 95 -4.22 -2.13 -4.37
N ALA A 96 -5.16 -2.90 -4.93
CA ALA A 96 -4.90 -4.28 -5.32
C ALA A 96 -3.93 -4.37 -6.52
N LYS A 97 -4.08 -3.47 -7.51
CA LYS A 97 -3.17 -3.38 -8.66
C LYS A 97 -1.75 -3.02 -8.21
N SER A 98 -1.59 -1.98 -7.42
CA SER A 98 -0.30 -1.51 -6.89
C SER A 98 0.37 -2.61 -6.05
N ARG A 99 -0.41 -3.33 -5.23
CA ARG A 99 0.12 -4.45 -4.44
C ARG A 99 0.70 -5.57 -5.31
N VAL A 100 0.06 -5.90 -6.43
CA VAL A 100 0.60 -6.91 -7.36
C VAL A 100 1.86 -6.39 -8.04
N LEU A 101 1.86 -5.13 -8.49
CA LEU A 101 3.02 -4.51 -9.12
C LEU A 101 4.24 -4.51 -8.20
N ILE A 102 4.09 -4.06 -6.96
CA ILE A 102 5.20 -4.03 -5.99
C ILE A 102 5.66 -5.44 -5.62
N SER A 103 4.73 -6.40 -5.49
CA SER A 103 5.06 -7.80 -5.23
C SER A 103 5.94 -8.38 -6.34
N ASN A 104 5.57 -8.16 -7.59
CA ASN A 104 6.36 -8.60 -8.74
C ASN A 104 7.70 -7.88 -8.83
N LYS A 105 7.72 -6.55 -8.64
CA LYS A 105 8.93 -5.73 -8.74
C LYS A 105 9.99 -6.09 -7.70
N HIS A 106 9.56 -6.39 -6.48
CA HIS A 106 10.47 -6.67 -5.36
C HIS A 106 10.54 -8.15 -4.96
N GLY A 107 10.00 -9.06 -5.78
CA GLY A 107 10.03 -10.50 -5.52
C GLY A 107 9.27 -10.92 -4.25
N ILE A 108 8.26 -10.15 -3.85
CA ILE A 108 7.45 -10.46 -2.67
C ILE A 108 6.39 -11.50 -3.05
N PRO A 109 6.31 -12.66 -2.38
CA PRO A 109 5.32 -13.67 -2.75
C PRO A 109 3.89 -13.16 -2.56
N ILE A 110 3.07 -13.28 -3.60
CA ILE A 110 1.63 -13.01 -3.54
C ILE A 110 0.85 -14.16 -4.20
N ASP A 111 -0.08 -14.75 -3.46
CA ASP A 111 -1.00 -15.73 -4.01
C ASP A 111 -2.25 -15.02 -4.56
N VAL A 112 -2.17 -14.63 -5.83
CA VAL A 112 -3.26 -13.93 -6.54
C VAL A 112 -4.55 -14.77 -6.57
N ARG A 113 -4.46 -16.11 -6.64
CA ARG A 113 -5.64 -17.00 -6.64
C ARG A 113 -6.36 -16.93 -5.29
N ARG A 114 -5.59 -16.99 -4.21
CA ARG A 114 -6.12 -16.87 -2.84
C ARG A 114 -6.76 -15.49 -2.62
N GLU A 115 -6.11 -14.42 -3.08
CA GLU A 115 -6.65 -13.06 -2.96
C GLU A 115 -7.95 -12.88 -3.78
N LYS A 116 -8.03 -13.43 -5.01
CA LYS A 116 -9.27 -13.46 -5.80
C LYS A 116 -10.40 -14.19 -5.05
N ARG A 117 -10.12 -15.37 -4.55
CA ARG A 117 -11.11 -16.17 -3.79
C ARG A 117 -11.59 -15.40 -2.56
N ARG A 118 -10.68 -14.74 -1.82
CA ARG A 118 -11.01 -13.89 -0.68
C ARG A 118 -11.93 -12.73 -1.08
N ALA A 119 -11.62 -12.04 -2.19
CA ALA A 119 -12.45 -10.95 -2.70
C ALA A 119 -13.87 -11.42 -3.04
N VAL A 120 -14.02 -12.58 -3.67
CA VAL A 120 -15.34 -13.19 -3.95
C VAL A 120 -16.10 -13.50 -2.67
N ILE A 121 -15.46 -14.14 -1.68
CA ILE A 121 -16.10 -14.46 -0.39
C ILE A 121 -16.56 -13.17 0.31
N LEU A 122 -15.72 -12.12 0.33
CA LEU A 122 -16.08 -10.84 0.92
C LEU A 122 -17.22 -10.15 0.17
N LEU A 123 -17.28 -10.28 -1.16
CA LEU A 123 -18.38 -9.78 -1.97
C LEU A 123 -19.68 -10.46 -1.60
N LEU A 124 -19.71 -11.78 -1.60
CA LEU A 124 -20.92 -12.58 -1.24
C LEU A 124 -21.40 -12.24 0.18
N ARG A 125 -20.49 -12.15 1.15
CA ARG A 125 -20.83 -11.73 2.52
C ARG A 125 -21.39 -10.31 2.57
N SER A 126 -20.85 -9.41 1.74
CA SER A 126 -21.30 -8.02 1.69
C SER A 126 -22.70 -7.89 1.10
N ILE A 127 -23.02 -8.70 0.10
CA ILE A 127 -24.37 -8.81 -0.47
C ILE A 127 -25.34 -9.36 0.60
N ALA A 128 -24.98 -10.46 1.25
CA ALA A 128 -25.82 -11.08 2.30
C ALA A 128 -26.10 -10.12 3.48
N THR A 129 -25.17 -9.19 3.77
CA THR A 129 -25.32 -8.19 4.84
C THR A 129 -25.79 -6.83 4.34
N LEU A 130 -26.18 -6.71 3.06
CA LEU A 130 -26.58 -5.47 2.39
C LEU A 130 -25.55 -4.33 2.54
N ASN A 131 -24.27 -4.67 2.70
CA ASN A 131 -23.20 -3.67 2.87
C ASN A 131 -22.62 -3.27 1.50
N VAL A 132 -23.30 -2.33 0.83
CA VAL A 132 -22.95 -1.86 -0.52
C VAL A 132 -21.53 -1.31 -0.63
N ARG A 133 -21.00 -0.69 0.43
CA ARG A 133 -19.63 -0.16 0.44
C ARG A 133 -18.57 -1.26 0.47
N LYS A 134 -18.78 -2.30 1.28
CA LYS A 134 -17.90 -3.47 1.28
C LYS A 134 -17.98 -4.23 -0.03
N ALA A 135 -19.17 -4.31 -0.64
CA ALA A 135 -19.35 -4.91 -1.96
C ALA A 135 -18.56 -4.16 -3.03
N ALA A 136 -18.66 -2.82 -3.07
CA ALA A 136 -17.90 -1.99 -4.01
C ALA A 136 -16.38 -2.21 -3.87
N LYS A 137 -15.86 -2.25 -2.64
CA LYS A 137 -14.44 -2.53 -2.37
C LYS A 137 -14.01 -3.92 -2.85
N SER A 138 -14.82 -4.93 -2.58
CA SER A 138 -14.51 -6.31 -2.99
C SER A 138 -14.52 -6.47 -4.50
N LEU A 139 -15.45 -5.80 -5.20
CA LEU A 139 -15.49 -5.73 -6.66
C LEU A 139 -14.22 -5.06 -7.22
N GLY A 140 -13.82 -3.91 -6.70
CA GLY A 140 -12.61 -3.22 -7.12
C GLY A 140 -11.37 -4.12 -6.99
N THR A 141 -11.21 -4.78 -5.85
CA THR A 141 -10.13 -5.74 -5.63
C THR A 141 -10.17 -6.91 -6.62
N PHE A 142 -11.33 -7.51 -6.84
CA PHE A 142 -11.49 -8.63 -7.75
C PHE A 142 -11.13 -8.26 -9.18
N PHE A 143 -11.65 -7.15 -9.70
CA PHE A 143 -11.37 -6.71 -11.06
C PHE A 143 -9.90 -6.33 -11.26
N ALA A 144 -9.25 -5.69 -10.31
CA ALA A 144 -7.82 -5.42 -10.38
C ALA A 144 -6.99 -6.69 -10.53
N LEU A 145 -7.32 -7.73 -9.77
CA LEU A 145 -6.63 -9.01 -9.80
C LEU A 145 -6.93 -9.83 -11.07
N THR A 146 -7.99 -9.51 -11.81
CA THR A 146 -8.36 -10.18 -13.08
C THR A 146 -7.87 -9.44 -14.33
N SER A 147 -7.67 -8.13 -14.26
CA SER A 147 -7.34 -7.26 -15.40
C SER A 147 -5.88 -7.32 -15.88
N GLY A 148 -5.19 -8.44 -15.69
CA GLY A 148 -3.86 -8.66 -16.29
C GLY A 148 -2.70 -7.93 -15.60
N ALA A 149 -2.92 -7.28 -14.46
CA ALA A 149 -1.83 -6.72 -13.65
C ALA A 149 -0.84 -7.77 -13.11
N ALA A 150 -1.09 -9.05 -13.41
CA ALA A 150 -0.25 -10.19 -13.06
C ALA A 150 0.69 -10.64 -14.21
N ALA A 151 0.71 -9.94 -15.33
CA ALA A 151 1.38 -10.41 -16.57
C ALA A 151 2.29 -9.36 -17.22
N SER A 152 2.99 -8.54 -16.42
CA SER A 152 4.08 -7.72 -16.97
C SER A 152 5.15 -7.42 -15.93
#